data_0ab547144a0b3ff26062ab0f6e7dfa15
#
_entry.id   0ab547144a0b3ff26062ab0f6e7dfa15
#
_cell.length_a   1.000
_cell.length_b   1.000
_cell.length_c   1.000
_cell.angle_alpha   90.00
_cell.angle_beta   90.00
_cell.angle_gamma   90.00
#
_symmetry.space_group_name_H-M   'P 1'
#
loop_
_entity.id
_entity.type
_entity.pdbx_description
1 polymer ?
#
loop_
_entity_poly.entity_id
_entity_poly.type
_entity_poly.pdbx_seq_one_letter_code
_entity_poly.pdbx_strand_id
1 'polypeptide(L)'
;MADPKVLVYTPMGDIDAEYSELEQAGCKVTFGNADWRRAFGADESNVFPLADGRDAIIGAVMRGFTFSHAFMSRLPSTRIIAKLTIGYDDVDIDAAADLGILVTHSPTEANWGGVAEGTMTMMLTMLKRIREKDRHVREGGWRDDSLAGTYLGARQDGYDGITIGIIGLGRIGSRLCDLLAPWRVNLIAHDPYVDESKFAHHNARPVDMETLLRTSDVITIHSNLTAETEHLISEAQFGMMKPTAILLNAARGPIVDENALFFALDRNRIAGAALDVFENEPLDLQSPLRGLGDKVLVSPHMVSANKGASLEPAVPWVINAAMTALRGEVPRHVVNEAAIPKFLERFGGNSLL
;
A
#
# COMPACT_ATOMS: atom_id res chain seq x y z
N MET A 1 9.32 39.41 2.91
CA MET A 1 8.28 38.38 2.67
C MET A 1 8.07 37.65 4.00
N ALA A 2 6.89 37.16 4.31
CA ALA A 2 6.71 36.37 5.53
C ALA A 2 7.36 35.01 5.33
N ASP A 3 7.98 34.44 6.39
CA ASP A 3 8.61 33.13 6.33
C ASP A 3 7.57 32.07 5.94
N PRO A 4 7.89 31.15 4.99
CA PRO A 4 6.98 30.09 4.60
C PRO A 4 6.72 29.13 5.77
N LYS A 5 5.48 28.69 5.90
CA LYS A 5 5.02 27.89 7.03
C LYS A 5 4.77 26.44 6.59
N VAL A 6 5.46 25.50 7.19
CA VAL A 6 5.34 24.07 6.90
C VAL A 6 4.80 23.32 8.10
N LEU A 7 3.78 22.49 7.88
CA LEU A 7 3.31 21.51 8.87
C LEU A 7 3.87 20.13 8.52
N VAL A 8 4.54 19.50 9.47
CA VAL A 8 4.86 18.07 9.45
C VAL A 8 3.97 17.38 10.47
N TYR A 9 2.80 16.87 10.04
CA TYR A 9 1.80 16.35 10.97
C TYR A 9 2.10 14.94 11.48
N THR A 10 2.86 14.14 10.71
CA THR A 10 3.40 12.82 11.12
C THR A 10 4.92 12.82 10.97
N PRO A 11 5.66 13.40 11.92
CA PRO A 11 7.12 13.44 11.84
C PRO A 11 7.70 12.02 11.92
N MET A 12 8.75 11.77 11.13
CA MET A 12 9.49 10.51 11.07
C MET A 12 10.96 10.75 11.38
N GLY A 13 11.61 9.74 11.96
CA GLY A 13 13.03 9.79 12.27
C GLY A 13 13.40 10.75 13.40
N ASP A 14 14.62 11.25 13.37
CA ASP A 14 15.12 12.29 14.25
C ASP A 14 14.61 13.66 13.74
N ILE A 15 13.63 14.24 14.43
CA ILE A 15 12.95 15.46 14.01
C ILE A 15 13.94 16.60 13.76
N ASP A 16 14.92 16.78 14.65
CA ASP A 16 15.86 17.89 14.57
C ASP A 16 16.85 17.73 13.41
N ALA A 17 17.23 16.49 13.10
CA ALA A 17 18.15 16.19 12.01
C ALA A 17 17.42 16.12 10.65
N GLU A 18 16.34 15.37 10.57
CA GLU A 18 15.68 15.01 9.31
C GLU A 18 15.01 16.23 8.62
N TYR A 19 14.46 17.19 9.38
CA TYR A 19 13.74 18.34 8.82
C TYR A 19 14.52 19.65 8.88
N SER A 20 15.79 19.63 9.31
CA SER A 20 16.65 20.81 9.42
C SER A 20 16.82 21.58 8.10
N GLU A 21 16.75 20.90 6.96
CA GLU A 21 16.85 21.51 5.63
C GLU A 21 15.72 22.53 5.38
N LEU A 22 14.50 22.27 5.87
CA LEU A 22 13.37 23.20 5.77
C LEU A 22 13.65 24.47 6.59
N GLU A 23 14.19 24.32 7.80
CA GLU A 23 14.51 25.47 8.66
C GLU A 23 15.67 26.27 8.11
N GLN A 24 16.71 25.61 7.58
CA GLN A 24 17.84 26.26 6.89
C GLN A 24 17.42 27.03 5.64
N ALA A 25 16.35 26.57 4.97
CA ALA A 25 15.74 27.30 3.85
C ALA A 25 14.85 28.49 4.29
N GLY A 26 14.73 28.77 5.59
CA GLY A 26 13.94 29.86 6.14
C GLY A 26 12.48 29.50 6.44
N CYS A 27 12.10 28.21 6.38
CA CYS A 27 10.75 27.79 6.70
C CYS A 27 10.50 27.79 8.22
N LYS A 28 9.30 28.21 8.61
CA LYS A 28 8.80 28.02 9.97
C LYS A 28 8.09 26.67 10.07
N VAL A 29 8.79 25.68 10.59
CA VAL A 29 8.28 24.31 10.71
C VAL A 29 7.46 24.15 11.98
N THR A 30 6.33 23.46 11.87
CA THR A 30 5.49 23.04 13.00
C THR A 30 5.33 21.54 12.93
N PHE A 31 5.61 20.85 14.04
CA PHE A 31 5.44 19.41 14.14
C PHE A 31 4.11 19.06 14.78
N GLY A 32 3.36 18.16 14.14
CA GLY A 32 2.19 17.51 14.71
C GLY A 32 2.60 16.34 15.61
N ASN A 33 1.60 15.74 16.23
CA ASN A 33 1.76 14.58 17.11
C ASN A 33 1.07 13.33 16.56
N ALA A 34 0.64 13.35 15.32
CA ALA A 34 0.05 12.17 14.68
C ALA A 34 1.14 11.10 14.49
N ASP A 35 0.86 9.90 14.99
CA ASP A 35 1.77 8.75 14.90
C ASP A 35 1.13 7.73 13.96
N TRP A 36 1.76 7.52 12.80
CA TRP A 36 1.28 6.54 11.81
C TRP A 36 1.19 5.10 12.35
N ARG A 37 1.90 4.79 13.43
CA ARG A 37 1.83 3.50 14.13
C ARG A 37 0.56 3.34 14.94
N ARG A 38 -0.15 4.42 15.22
CA ARG A 38 -1.43 4.39 15.91
C ARG A 38 -2.56 4.36 14.91
N ALA A 39 -3.45 3.41 15.08
CA ALA A 39 -4.59 3.24 14.21
C ALA A 39 -5.55 4.45 14.18
N PHE A 40 -5.54 5.26 15.25
CA PHE A 40 -6.33 6.47 15.39
C PHE A 40 -5.38 7.61 15.72
N GLY A 41 -5.03 8.42 14.75
CA GLY A 41 -4.02 9.45 14.95
C GLY A 41 -4.47 10.88 14.71
N ALA A 42 -5.51 11.07 13.90
CA ALA A 42 -5.96 12.38 13.54
C ALA A 42 -7.48 12.42 13.34
N ASP A 43 -8.09 13.48 13.77
CA ASP A 43 -9.41 13.94 13.36
C ASP A 43 -9.31 15.40 12.92
N GLU A 44 -10.38 15.92 12.29
CA GLU A 44 -10.38 17.29 11.79
C GLU A 44 -10.11 18.32 12.89
N SER A 45 -10.58 18.08 14.11
CA SER A 45 -10.42 18.99 15.23
C SER A 45 -8.95 19.15 15.67
N ASN A 46 -8.15 18.11 15.49
CA ASN A 46 -6.74 18.09 15.82
C ASN A 46 -5.85 18.58 14.65
N VAL A 47 -6.22 18.27 13.43
CA VAL A 47 -5.40 18.58 12.24
C VAL A 47 -5.62 20.02 11.77
N PHE A 48 -6.86 20.51 11.78
CA PHE A 48 -7.16 21.83 11.24
C PHE A 48 -6.42 22.98 11.95
N PRO A 49 -6.36 23.06 13.29
CA PRO A 49 -5.63 24.13 13.97
C PRO A 49 -4.12 24.13 13.63
N LEU A 50 -3.57 23.00 13.26
CA LEU A 50 -2.16 22.89 12.85
C LEU A 50 -2.00 23.25 11.37
N ALA A 51 -2.97 22.89 10.52
CA ALA A 51 -2.92 23.07 9.07
C ALA A 51 -3.28 24.51 8.62
N ASP A 52 -4.04 25.24 9.42
CA ASP A 52 -4.48 26.58 9.07
C ASP A 52 -3.30 27.53 8.84
N GLY A 53 -3.34 28.26 7.72
CA GLY A 53 -2.32 29.21 7.32
C GLY A 53 -0.95 28.58 6.99
N ARG A 54 -0.90 27.28 6.65
CA ARG A 54 0.31 26.59 6.19
C ARG A 54 0.42 26.62 4.66
N ASP A 55 1.65 26.79 4.19
CA ASP A 55 1.97 26.81 2.76
C ASP A 55 2.26 25.42 2.22
N ALA A 56 2.76 24.53 3.09
CA ALA A 56 2.99 23.11 2.77
C ALA A 56 2.61 22.19 3.95
N ILE A 57 2.08 21.01 3.64
CA ILE A 57 1.70 19.98 4.61
C ILE A 57 2.42 18.69 4.25
N ILE A 58 3.13 18.10 5.21
CA ILE A 58 3.90 16.86 5.06
C ILE A 58 3.37 15.82 6.05
N GLY A 59 3.20 14.58 5.60
CA GLY A 59 2.91 13.48 6.51
C GLY A 59 2.52 12.17 5.83
N ALA A 60 2.31 11.12 6.63
CA ALA A 60 1.86 9.81 6.18
C ALA A 60 0.34 9.77 5.95
N VAL A 61 -0.17 8.68 5.36
CA VAL A 61 -1.63 8.42 5.32
C VAL A 61 -2.16 8.28 6.73
N MET A 62 -3.27 8.93 7.02
CA MET A 62 -3.95 8.87 8.32
C MET A 62 -5.25 8.10 8.20
N ARG A 63 -5.53 7.27 9.20
CA ARG A 63 -6.81 6.58 9.34
C ARG A 63 -7.79 7.44 10.15
N GLY A 64 -9.05 7.47 9.71
CA GLY A 64 -10.10 8.24 10.39
C GLY A 64 -10.13 9.73 10.06
N PHE A 65 -9.26 10.22 9.14
CA PHE A 65 -9.24 11.59 8.64
C PHE A 65 -9.08 11.61 7.13
N THR A 66 -9.75 12.54 6.48
CA THR A 66 -9.62 12.78 5.04
C THR A 66 -9.43 14.27 4.78
N PHE A 67 -8.44 14.61 3.96
CA PHE A 67 -8.31 15.93 3.35
C PHE A 67 -9.41 16.11 2.29
N SER A 68 -10.64 16.35 2.77
CA SER A 68 -11.81 16.55 1.93
C SER A 68 -11.82 17.93 1.28
N HIS A 69 -12.70 18.15 0.29
CA HIS A 69 -12.91 19.46 -0.30
C HIS A 69 -13.25 20.52 0.77
N ALA A 70 -14.17 20.21 1.70
CA ALA A 70 -14.58 21.10 2.77
C ALA A 70 -13.42 21.49 3.70
N PHE A 71 -12.50 20.54 3.96
CA PHE A 71 -11.30 20.82 4.75
C PHE A 71 -10.30 21.67 3.98
N MET A 72 -9.93 21.26 2.77
CA MET A 72 -8.89 21.90 1.96
C MET A 72 -9.30 23.32 1.48
N SER A 73 -10.58 23.58 1.25
CA SER A 73 -11.09 24.92 0.87
C SER A 73 -10.84 26.00 1.96
N ARG A 74 -10.61 25.55 3.20
CA ARG A 74 -10.26 26.44 4.34
C ARG A 74 -8.77 26.73 4.44
N LEU A 75 -7.96 26.17 3.53
CA LEU A 75 -6.50 26.30 3.50
C LEU A 75 -6.02 27.06 2.25
N PRO A 76 -6.35 28.35 2.12
CA PRO A 76 -6.12 29.11 0.89
C PRO A 76 -4.64 29.34 0.55
N SER A 77 -3.73 29.24 1.52
CA SER A 77 -2.28 29.39 1.30
C SER A 77 -1.59 28.09 0.91
N THR A 78 -2.23 26.93 1.16
CA THR A 78 -1.60 25.63 0.96
C THR A 78 -1.34 25.38 -0.53
N ARG A 79 -0.09 25.08 -0.84
CA ARG A 79 0.42 24.77 -2.18
C ARG A 79 0.51 23.29 -2.44
N ILE A 80 0.83 22.50 -1.39
CA ILE A 80 1.13 21.08 -1.50
C ILE A 80 0.76 20.31 -0.25
N ILE A 81 0.28 19.06 -0.46
CA ILE A 81 0.20 17.99 0.52
C ILE A 81 1.17 16.89 0.08
N ALA A 82 2.33 16.79 0.77
CA ALA A 82 3.37 15.83 0.42
C ALA A 82 3.29 14.59 1.33
N LYS A 83 3.01 13.43 0.73
CA LYS A 83 2.83 12.17 1.45
C LYS A 83 4.15 11.40 1.57
N LEU A 84 4.51 11.01 2.79
CA LEU A 84 5.63 10.09 3.09
C LEU A 84 5.34 8.66 2.58
N THR A 85 4.08 8.34 2.39
CA THR A 85 3.60 7.02 1.95
C THR A 85 3.48 6.93 0.43
N ILE A 86 3.39 5.71 -0.11
CA ILE A 86 2.98 5.48 -1.50
C ILE A 86 1.48 5.77 -1.65
N GLY A 87 0.67 5.28 -0.68
CA GLY A 87 -0.77 5.57 -0.65
C GLY A 87 -1.04 7.03 -0.26
N TYR A 88 -2.16 7.52 -0.75
CA TYR A 88 -2.69 8.87 -0.51
C TYR A 88 -4.22 8.86 -0.37
N ASP A 89 -4.75 7.73 0.07
CA ASP A 89 -6.19 7.46 0.17
C ASP A 89 -6.92 8.36 1.18
N ASP A 90 -6.18 9.09 2.01
CA ASP A 90 -6.69 10.12 2.92
C ASP A 90 -6.80 11.51 2.28
N VAL A 91 -6.56 11.65 0.98
CA VAL A 91 -6.68 12.92 0.24
C VAL A 91 -7.67 12.76 -0.92
N ASP A 92 -8.69 13.60 -0.93
CA ASP A 92 -9.56 13.79 -2.08
C ASP A 92 -8.76 14.53 -3.18
N ILE A 93 -8.18 13.75 -4.10
CA ILE A 93 -7.26 14.27 -5.13
C ILE A 93 -7.98 15.13 -6.18
N ASP A 94 -9.25 14.86 -6.45
CA ASP A 94 -10.04 15.67 -7.38
C ASP A 94 -10.36 17.03 -6.74
N ALA A 95 -10.78 17.03 -5.49
CA ALA A 95 -10.96 18.27 -4.73
C ALA A 95 -9.67 19.07 -4.58
N ALA A 96 -8.53 18.41 -4.35
CA ALA A 96 -7.22 19.07 -4.31
C ALA A 96 -6.89 19.69 -5.67
N ALA A 97 -7.20 19.01 -6.78
CA ALA A 97 -7.00 19.55 -8.11
C ALA A 97 -7.88 20.78 -8.37
N ASP A 98 -9.15 20.72 -7.99
CA ASP A 98 -10.08 21.85 -8.08
C ASP A 98 -9.64 23.07 -7.28
N LEU A 99 -8.89 22.85 -6.21
CA LEU A 99 -8.34 23.93 -5.36
C LEU A 99 -6.93 24.36 -5.79
N GLY A 100 -6.29 23.67 -6.75
CA GLY A 100 -4.92 23.93 -7.19
C GLY A 100 -3.89 23.62 -6.10
N ILE A 101 -4.17 22.59 -5.28
CA ILE A 101 -3.25 22.04 -4.29
C ILE A 101 -2.60 20.81 -4.90
N LEU A 102 -1.26 20.80 -5.00
CA LEU A 102 -0.54 19.62 -5.46
C LEU A 102 -0.53 18.53 -4.39
N VAL A 103 -0.70 17.29 -4.81
CA VAL A 103 -0.54 16.12 -3.94
C VAL A 103 0.60 15.28 -4.50
N THR A 104 1.59 14.97 -3.66
CA THR A 104 2.69 14.08 -4.04
C THR A 104 2.74 12.86 -3.15
N HIS A 105 3.32 11.77 -3.67
CA HIS A 105 3.63 10.58 -2.91
C HIS A 105 5.13 10.24 -2.97
N SER A 106 5.58 9.35 -2.10
CA SER A 106 6.99 8.97 -1.99
C SER A 106 7.19 7.47 -2.29
N PRO A 107 7.27 7.07 -3.57
CA PRO A 107 7.42 5.66 -3.94
C PRO A 107 8.87 5.19 -3.78
N THR A 108 9.39 5.19 -2.56
CA THR A 108 10.75 4.71 -2.25
C THR A 108 10.84 3.20 -2.42
N GLU A 109 12.00 2.72 -2.85
CA GLU A 109 12.25 1.27 -3.00
C GLU A 109 12.15 0.54 -1.67
N ALA A 110 12.58 1.16 -0.58
CA ALA A 110 12.43 0.61 0.76
C ALA A 110 10.98 0.25 1.10
N ASN A 111 10.01 1.04 0.63
CA ASN A 111 8.59 0.78 0.84
C ASN A 111 8.08 -0.31 -0.12
N TRP A 112 8.08 -0.05 -1.46
CA TRP A 112 7.46 -1.01 -2.39
C TRP A 112 8.23 -2.34 -2.50
N GLY A 113 9.56 -2.32 -2.33
CA GLY A 113 10.37 -3.54 -2.22
C GLY A 113 10.05 -4.31 -0.95
N GLY A 114 9.89 -3.62 0.18
CA GLY A 114 9.47 -4.21 1.44
C GLY A 114 8.09 -4.89 1.37
N VAL A 115 7.12 -4.28 0.65
CA VAL A 115 5.82 -4.93 0.40
C VAL A 115 5.98 -6.23 -0.40
N ALA A 116 6.82 -6.23 -1.44
CA ALA A 116 7.04 -7.44 -2.24
C ALA A 116 7.69 -8.57 -1.42
N GLU A 117 8.71 -8.25 -0.60
CA GLU A 117 9.36 -9.21 0.31
C GLU A 117 8.38 -9.74 1.37
N GLY A 118 7.59 -8.86 1.97
CA GLY A 118 6.60 -9.23 2.95
C GLY A 118 5.48 -10.09 2.36
N THR A 119 5.01 -9.77 1.15
CA THR A 119 4.04 -10.60 0.41
C THR A 119 4.59 -11.99 0.14
N MET A 120 5.84 -12.10 -0.32
CA MET A 120 6.51 -13.38 -0.49
C MET A 120 6.60 -14.16 0.83
N THR A 121 6.93 -13.47 1.93
CA THR A 121 6.98 -14.08 3.27
C THR A 121 5.63 -14.62 3.71
N MET A 122 4.55 -13.85 3.53
CA MET A 122 3.18 -14.30 3.84
C MET A 122 2.80 -15.52 3.00
N MET A 123 3.08 -15.48 1.69
CA MET A 123 2.84 -16.59 0.77
C MET A 123 3.57 -17.87 1.22
N LEU A 124 4.86 -17.77 1.49
CA LEU A 124 5.66 -18.92 1.94
C LEU A 124 5.18 -19.45 3.29
N THR A 125 4.79 -18.58 4.21
CA THR A 125 4.25 -18.95 5.52
C THR A 125 3.00 -19.82 5.36
N MET A 126 2.07 -19.40 4.49
CA MET A 126 0.85 -20.17 4.21
C MET A 126 1.15 -21.49 3.50
N LEU A 127 1.88 -21.44 2.37
CA LEU A 127 2.18 -22.64 1.57
C LEU A 127 3.01 -23.68 2.32
N LYS A 128 3.93 -23.26 3.18
CA LYS A 128 4.79 -24.17 3.98
C LYS A 128 4.19 -24.52 5.32
N ARG A 129 3.04 -23.92 5.70
CA ARG A 129 2.33 -24.16 6.96
C ARG A 129 3.23 -23.97 8.18
N ILE A 130 4.01 -22.88 8.17
CA ILE A 130 5.05 -22.66 9.19
C ILE A 130 4.44 -22.42 10.56
N ARG A 131 3.31 -21.67 10.64
CA ARG A 131 2.63 -21.38 11.91
C ARG A 131 2.10 -22.64 12.57
N GLU A 132 1.46 -23.51 11.78
CA GLU A 132 0.88 -24.77 12.24
C GLU A 132 1.97 -25.72 12.74
N LYS A 133 3.08 -25.81 12.01
CA LYS A 133 4.24 -26.64 12.41
C LYS A 133 4.88 -26.15 13.70
N ASP A 134 5.10 -24.82 13.84
CA ASP A 134 5.67 -24.24 15.06
C ASP A 134 4.76 -24.53 16.26
N ARG A 135 3.46 -24.26 16.13
CA ARG A 135 2.48 -24.55 17.19
C ARG A 135 2.43 -26.03 17.54
N HIS A 136 2.37 -26.93 16.56
CA HIS A 136 2.31 -28.36 16.76
C HIS A 136 3.49 -28.86 17.61
N VAL A 137 4.71 -28.38 17.31
CA VAL A 137 5.91 -28.77 18.10
C VAL A 137 5.86 -28.19 19.52
N ARG A 138 5.41 -26.93 19.67
CA ARG A 138 5.27 -26.31 21.03
C ARG A 138 4.23 -27.01 21.90
N GLU A 139 3.22 -27.63 21.29
CA GLU A 139 2.20 -28.42 21.95
C GLU A 139 2.63 -29.88 22.21
N GLY A 140 3.88 -30.23 21.91
CA GLY A 140 4.47 -31.55 22.15
C GLY A 140 4.32 -32.54 20.99
N GLY A 141 3.78 -32.09 19.86
CA GLY A 141 3.68 -32.91 18.63
C GLY A 141 5.04 -33.09 17.92
N TRP A 142 5.09 -34.02 17.01
CA TRP A 142 6.28 -34.31 16.21
C TRP A 142 5.88 -34.45 14.73
N ARG A 143 6.47 -35.37 13.99
CA ARG A 143 6.20 -35.58 12.57
C ARG A 143 4.73 -35.90 12.30
N ASP A 144 4.08 -35.10 11.47
CA ASP A 144 2.67 -35.24 11.07
C ASP A 144 2.54 -34.90 9.58
N ASP A 145 2.21 -35.89 8.76
CA ASP A 145 2.06 -35.74 7.30
C ASP A 145 0.92 -34.78 6.94
N SER A 146 -0.08 -34.61 7.81
CA SER A 146 -1.16 -33.64 7.62
C SER A 146 -0.66 -32.18 7.58
N LEU A 147 0.54 -31.93 8.14
CA LEU A 147 1.21 -30.63 8.13
C LEU A 147 2.16 -30.45 6.94
N ALA A 148 2.17 -31.38 5.97
CA ALA A 148 2.98 -31.22 4.77
C ALA A 148 2.62 -29.92 4.04
N GLY A 149 3.64 -29.15 3.65
CA GLY A 149 3.48 -27.94 2.86
C GLY A 149 3.57 -28.21 1.35
N THR A 150 3.18 -27.22 0.56
CA THR A 150 3.26 -27.28 -0.91
C THR A 150 4.68 -27.07 -1.41
N TYR A 151 5.15 -27.89 -2.33
CA TYR A 151 6.39 -27.64 -3.08
C TYR A 151 6.07 -26.64 -4.22
N LEU A 152 6.92 -25.62 -4.41
CA LEU A 152 6.56 -24.52 -5.27
C LEU A 152 6.95 -24.73 -6.74
N GLY A 153 8.21 -24.90 -7.00
CA GLY A 153 8.76 -24.84 -8.36
C GLY A 153 8.67 -26.14 -9.15
N ALA A 154 8.93 -26.07 -10.44
CA ALA A 154 9.02 -27.25 -11.29
C ALA A 154 10.17 -28.18 -10.86
N ARG A 155 9.96 -29.49 -10.98
CA ARG A 155 10.92 -30.55 -10.61
C ARG A 155 11.27 -31.40 -11.80
N GLN A 156 12.40 -32.08 -11.70
CA GLN A 156 12.88 -33.00 -12.77
C GLN A 156 12.04 -34.29 -12.90
N ASP A 157 11.19 -34.58 -11.91
CA ASP A 157 10.30 -35.77 -11.93
C ASP A 157 8.96 -35.50 -12.65
N GLY A 158 8.83 -34.37 -13.34
CA GLY A 158 7.63 -34.00 -14.11
C GLY A 158 6.60 -33.19 -13.35
N TYR A 159 6.90 -32.74 -12.11
CA TYR A 159 6.02 -31.78 -11.45
C TYR A 159 6.23 -30.35 -12.01
N ASP A 160 5.17 -29.75 -12.57
CA ASP A 160 5.23 -28.48 -13.28
C ASP A 160 5.38 -27.24 -12.38
N GLY A 161 5.26 -27.40 -11.05
CA GLY A 161 5.22 -26.30 -10.09
C GLY A 161 3.83 -25.67 -9.97
N ILE A 162 3.71 -24.77 -8.98
CA ILE A 162 2.46 -24.01 -8.77
C ILE A 162 2.38 -22.84 -9.72
N THR A 163 1.14 -22.37 -9.95
CA THR A 163 0.85 -21.15 -10.69
C THR A 163 0.55 -20.01 -9.71
N ILE A 164 1.26 -18.91 -9.83
CA ILE A 164 1.02 -17.68 -9.06
C ILE A 164 0.44 -16.63 -9.99
N GLY A 165 -0.78 -16.18 -9.69
CA GLY A 165 -1.49 -15.12 -10.39
C GLY A 165 -1.30 -13.77 -9.71
N ILE A 166 -0.83 -12.79 -10.46
CA ILE A 166 -0.54 -11.43 -9.98
C ILE A 166 -1.55 -10.47 -10.59
N ILE A 167 -2.35 -9.82 -9.74
CA ILE A 167 -3.28 -8.77 -10.14
C ILE A 167 -2.60 -7.42 -9.91
N GLY A 168 -2.25 -6.74 -11.01
CA GLY A 168 -1.47 -5.50 -11.00
C GLY A 168 0.04 -5.75 -11.11
N LEU A 169 0.61 -5.42 -12.27
CA LEU A 169 2.04 -5.54 -12.56
C LEU A 169 2.76 -4.18 -12.45
N GLY A 170 2.46 -3.46 -11.35
CA GLY A 170 3.13 -2.21 -10.96
C GLY A 170 4.54 -2.46 -10.39
N ARG A 171 5.06 -1.56 -9.56
CA ARG A 171 6.37 -1.70 -8.90
C ARG A 171 6.44 -2.95 -8.02
N ILE A 172 5.40 -3.17 -7.20
CA ILE A 172 5.34 -4.28 -6.25
C ILE A 172 5.18 -5.61 -6.98
N GLY A 173 4.18 -5.73 -7.88
CA GLY A 173 3.94 -6.96 -8.63
C GLY A 173 5.15 -7.36 -9.49
N SER A 174 5.81 -6.41 -10.14
CA SER A 174 7.05 -6.64 -10.89
C SER A 174 8.18 -7.15 -9.99
N ARG A 175 8.39 -6.50 -8.84
CA ARG A 175 9.42 -6.94 -7.88
C ARG A 175 9.15 -8.33 -7.33
N LEU A 176 7.89 -8.65 -7.07
CA LEU A 176 7.50 -10.00 -6.64
C LEU A 176 7.81 -11.04 -7.72
N CYS A 177 7.58 -10.74 -9.01
CA CYS A 177 8.00 -11.60 -10.11
C CYS A 177 9.51 -11.85 -10.07
N ASP A 178 10.31 -10.80 -9.90
CA ASP A 178 11.78 -10.90 -9.85
C ASP A 178 12.26 -11.75 -8.66
N LEU A 179 11.63 -11.60 -7.49
CA LEU A 179 11.92 -12.41 -6.31
C LEU A 179 11.55 -13.90 -6.51
N LEU A 180 10.51 -14.18 -7.28
CA LEU A 180 10.02 -15.53 -7.57
C LEU A 180 10.74 -16.20 -8.73
N ALA A 181 11.44 -15.47 -9.59
CA ALA A 181 12.11 -16.02 -10.78
C ALA A 181 13.02 -17.25 -10.49
N PRO A 182 13.85 -17.25 -9.42
CA PRO A 182 14.69 -18.40 -9.13
C PRO A 182 13.91 -19.63 -8.61
N TRP A 183 12.66 -19.49 -8.24
CA TRP A 183 11.83 -20.55 -7.67
C TRP A 183 11.20 -21.48 -8.71
N ARG A 184 11.30 -21.16 -10.00
CA ARG A 184 10.77 -21.95 -11.12
C ARG A 184 9.27 -22.22 -11.00
N VAL A 185 8.51 -21.26 -10.53
CA VAL A 185 7.04 -21.27 -10.49
C VAL A 185 6.46 -20.73 -11.79
N ASN A 186 5.19 -21.02 -12.08
CA ASN A 186 4.50 -20.45 -13.22
C ASN A 186 3.93 -19.07 -12.84
N LEU A 187 4.46 -17.99 -13.41
CA LEU A 187 3.99 -16.63 -13.20
C LEU A 187 3.01 -16.23 -14.29
N ILE A 188 1.80 -15.87 -13.89
CA ILE A 188 0.80 -15.22 -14.76
C ILE A 188 0.37 -13.91 -14.15
N ALA A 189 0.04 -12.92 -14.97
CA ALA A 189 -0.38 -11.64 -14.45
C ALA A 189 -1.51 -11.03 -15.29
N HIS A 190 -2.34 -10.24 -14.61
CA HIS A 190 -3.38 -9.41 -15.20
C HIS A 190 -3.15 -7.95 -14.82
N ASP A 191 -2.89 -7.12 -15.81
CA ASP A 191 -2.82 -5.66 -15.67
C ASP A 191 -3.18 -5.02 -17.03
N PRO A 192 -4.37 -4.40 -17.15
CA PRO A 192 -4.81 -3.84 -18.43
C PRO A 192 -4.11 -2.51 -18.79
N TYR A 193 -3.28 -1.96 -17.91
CA TYR A 193 -2.68 -0.64 -18.05
C TYR A 193 -1.19 -0.67 -18.38
N VAL A 194 -0.58 -1.85 -18.49
CA VAL A 194 0.84 -1.98 -18.81
C VAL A 194 1.09 -2.66 -20.14
N ASP A 195 2.17 -2.30 -20.81
CA ASP A 195 2.54 -2.88 -22.09
C ASP A 195 2.99 -4.34 -21.96
N GLU A 196 2.81 -5.13 -23.03
CA GLU A 196 3.24 -6.54 -23.09
C GLU A 196 4.74 -6.72 -22.79
N SER A 197 5.57 -5.75 -23.16
CA SER A 197 7.01 -5.76 -22.88
C SER A 197 7.33 -5.86 -21.38
N LYS A 198 6.46 -5.31 -20.52
CA LYS A 198 6.63 -5.37 -19.08
C LYS A 198 6.39 -6.78 -18.53
N PHE A 199 5.39 -7.48 -19.05
CA PHE A 199 5.16 -8.88 -18.69
C PHE A 199 6.37 -9.75 -19.08
N ALA A 200 6.87 -9.59 -20.31
CA ALA A 200 8.03 -10.33 -20.79
C ALA A 200 9.30 -10.03 -19.96
N HIS A 201 9.52 -8.77 -19.58
CA HIS A 201 10.67 -8.35 -18.77
C HIS A 201 10.71 -9.08 -17.41
N HIS A 202 9.57 -9.31 -16.80
CA HIS A 202 9.45 -9.96 -15.48
C HIS A 202 9.06 -11.45 -15.56
N ASN A 203 9.16 -12.08 -16.73
CA ASN A 203 8.81 -13.48 -16.96
C ASN A 203 7.39 -13.85 -16.50
N ALA A 204 6.46 -12.91 -16.54
CA ALA A 204 5.05 -13.14 -16.24
C ALA A 204 4.28 -13.28 -17.55
N ARG A 205 3.46 -14.33 -17.68
CA ARG A 205 2.60 -14.48 -18.86
C ARG A 205 1.34 -13.64 -18.69
N PRO A 206 0.99 -12.74 -19.64
CA PRO A 206 -0.25 -11.99 -19.60
C PRO A 206 -1.46 -12.89 -19.77
N VAL A 207 -2.48 -12.69 -18.96
CA VAL A 207 -3.76 -13.40 -19.05
C VAL A 207 -4.93 -12.47 -18.69
N ASP A 208 -6.14 -12.86 -19.09
CA ASP A 208 -7.36 -12.22 -18.58
C ASP A 208 -7.62 -12.62 -17.11
N MET A 209 -8.50 -11.87 -16.46
CA MET A 209 -8.83 -12.07 -15.05
C MET A 209 -9.44 -13.45 -14.78
N GLU A 210 -10.34 -13.93 -15.65
CA GLU A 210 -10.98 -15.24 -15.48
C GLU A 210 -9.95 -16.37 -15.54
N THR A 211 -9.04 -16.35 -16.51
CA THR A 211 -7.94 -17.31 -16.64
C THR A 211 -7.05 -17.27 -15.40
N LEU A 212 -6.70 -16.07 -14.90
CA LEU A 212 -5.90 -15.91 -13.70
C LEU A 212 -6.59 -16.59 -12.50
N LEU A 213 -7.84 -16.27 -12.25
CA LEU A 213 -8.59 -16.80 -11.10
C LEU A 213 -8.73 -18.34 -11.16
N ARG A 214 -9.04 -18.89 -12.34
CA ARG A 214 -9.26 -20.34 -12.50
C ARG A 214 -8.01 -21.19 -12.43
N THR A 215 -6.86 -20.62 -12.80
CA THR A 215 -5.64 -21.43 -12.97
C THR A 215 -4.61 -21.26 -11.85
N SER A 216 -4.72 -20.20 -11.05
CA SER A 216 -3.76 -19.92 -9.99
C SER A 216 -3.95 -20.80 -8.76
N ASP A 217 -2.84 -21.19 -8.15
CA ASP A 217 -2.77 -21.81 -6.82
C ASP A 217 -2.58 -20.75 -5.73
N VAL A 218 -1.99 -19.62 -6.12
CA VAL A 218 -1.86 -18.42 -5.29
C VAL A 218 -2.28 -17.23 -6.13
N ILE A 219 -3.12 -16.36 -5.57
CA ILE A 219 -3.54 -15.10 -6.19
C ILE A 219 -3.08 -13.97 -5.27
N THR A 220 -2.35 -13.00 -5.82
CA THR A 220 -1.85 -11.86 -5.03
C THR A 220 -2.21 -10.54 -5.70
N ILE A 221 -2.70 -9.60 -4.89
CA ILE A 221 -3.24 -8.31 -5.34
C ILE A 221 -2.21 -7.21 -5.11
N HIS A 222 -1.89 -6.45 -6.17
CA HIS A 222 -0.96 -5.32 -6.17
C HIS A 222 -1.50 -4.13 -6.99
N SER A 223 -2.80 -4.09 -7.22
CA SER A 223 -3.49 -2.96 -7.86
C SER A 223 -3.74 -1.82 -6.86
N ASN A 224 -3.91 -0.60 -7.38
CA ASN A 224 -4.42 0.51 -6.60
C ASN A 224 -5.92 0.33 -6.33
N LEU A 225 -6.43 0.97 -5.26
CA LEU A 225 -7.86 1.10 -5.02
C LEU A 225 -8.43 2.24 -5.90
N THR A 226 -9.38 1.91 -6.73
CA THR A 226 -10.13 2.81 -7.60
C THR A 226 -11.58 2.34 -7.66
N ALA A 227 -12.48 3.10 -8.28
CA ALA A 227 -13.85 2.64 -8.51
C ALA A 227 -13.93 1.33 -9.32
N GLU A 228 -12.94 1.02 -10.16
CA GLU A 228 -12.88 -0.23 -10.94
C GLU A 228 -12.38 -1.42 -10.12
N THR A 229 -11.59 -1.17 -9.08
CA THR A 229 -10.94 -2.22 -8.29
C THR A 229 -11.59 -2.40 -6.91
N GLU A 230 -12.51 -1.54 -6.51
CA GLU A 230 -13.33 -1.75 -5.32
C GLU A 230 -14.17 -3.03 -5.49
N HIS A 231 -14.07 -3.92 -4.49
CA HIS A 231 -14.69 -5.25 -4.51
C HIS A 231 -14.41 -6.06 -5.80
N LEU A 232 -13.24 -5.83 -6.41
CA LEU A 232 -12.77 -6.58 -7.59
C LEU A 232 -12.81 -8.09 -7.34
N ILE A 233 -12.53 -8.51 -6.10
CA ILE A 233 -12.63 -9.90 -5.65
C ILE A 233 -13.81 -10.01 -4.70
N SER A 234 -14.91 -10.58 -5.20
CA SER A 234 -16.13 -10.83 -4.44
C SER A 234 -16.64 -12.27 -4.67
N GLU A 235 -17.89 -12.57 -4.34
CA GLU A 235 -18.44 -13.92 -4.38
C GLU A 235 -18.25 -14.61 -5.74
N ALA A 236 -18.48 -13.89 -6.83
CA ALA A 236 -18.33 -14.42 -8.19
C ALA A 236 -16.87 -14.85 -8.47
N GLN A 237 -15.90 -14.02 -8.08
CA GLN A 237 -14.48 -14.28 -8.27
C GLN A 237 -14.00 -15.45 -7.38
N PHE A 238 -14.44 -15.51 -6.14
CA PHE A 238 -14.18 -16.68 -5.28
C PHE A 238 -14.76 -17.96 -5.87
N GLY A 239 -15.91 -17.87 -6.55
CA GLY A 239 -16.52 -18.99 -7.27
C GLY A 239 -15.69 -19.55 -8.42
N MET A 240 -14.78 -18.74 -9.00
CA MET A 240 -13.89 -19.14 -10.09
C MET A 240 -12.57 -19.76 -9.59
N MET A 241 -12.16 -19.47 -8.35
CA MET A 241 -10.88 -19.93 -7.81
C MET A 241 -10.86 -21.44 -7.56
N LYS A 242 -9.65 -22.02 -7.55
CA LYS A 242 -9.48 -23.40 -7.11
C LYS A 242 -9.82 -23.53 -5.63
N PRO A 243 -10.42 -24.63 -5.17
CA PRO A 243 -10.65 -24.88 -3.74
C PRO A 243 -9.35 -24.93 -2.91
N THR A 244 -8.22 -25.19 -3.58
CA THR A 244 -6.88 -25.18 -2.97
C THR A 244 -6.18 -23.83 -3.05
N ALA A 245 -6.79 -22.83 -3.67
CA ALA A 245 -6.16 -21.51 -3.86
C ALA A 245 -6.02 -20.75 -2.55
N ILE A 246 -4.97 -19.92 -2.50
CA ILE A 246 -4.70 -18.97 -1.42
C ILE A 246 -4.74 -17.55 -2.00
N LEU A 247 -5.51 -16.65 -1.38
CA LEU A 247 -5.55 -15.24 -1.73
C LEU A 247 -4.61 -14.42 -0.83
N LEU A 248 -3.81 -13.52 -1.41
CA LEU A 248 -3.01 -12.55 -0.69
C LEU A 248 -3.47 -11.13 -1.04
N ASN A 249 -3.71 -10.32 -0.01
CA ASN A 249 -3.96 -8.89 -0.17
C ASN A 249 -3.03 -8.06 0.74
N ALA A 250 -2.05 -7.41 0.14
CA ALA A 250 -1.17 -6.42 0.75
C ALA A 250 -1.24 -5.08 0.00
N ALA A 251 -2.33 -4.86 -0.74
CA ALA A 251 -2.60 -3.63 -1.50
C ALA A 251 -3.54 -2.70 -0.73
N ARG A 252 -4.86 -2.92 -0.85
CA ARG A 252 -5.91 -2.19 -0.12
C ARG A 252 -7.05 -3.12 0.25
N GLY A 253 -7.56 -2.98 1.48
CA GLY A 253 -8.66 -3.81 2.00
C GLY A 253 -9.88 -3.84 1.07
N PRO A 254 -10.47 -2.69 0.69
CA PRO A 254 -11.68 -2.65 -0.12
C PRO A 254 -11.59 -3.23 -1.53
N ILE A 255 -10.41 -3.69 -1.99
CA ILE A 255 -10.31 -4.45 -3.25
C ILE A 255 -10.94 -5.83 -3.11
N VAL A 256 -11.02 -6.35 -1.89
CA VAL A 256 -11.65 -7.63 -1.58
C VAL A 256 -12.88 -7.37 -0.72
N ASP A 257 -14.03 -7.89 -1.13
CA ASP A 257 -15.23 -7.94 -0.30
C ASP A 257 -14.97 -8.88 0.88
N GLU A 258 -14.78 -8.33 2.08
CA GLU A 258 -14.44 -9.10 3.29
C GLU A 258 -15.55 -10.08 3.71
N ASN A 259 -16.81 -9.74 3.46
CA ASN A 259 -17.93 -10.65 3.73
C ASN A 259 -17.89 -11.84 2.79
N ALA A 260 -17.69 -11.61 1.50
CA ALA A 260 -17.55 -12.68 0.51
C ALA A 260 -16.30 -13.55 0.82
N LEU A 261 -15.19 -12.93 1.22
CA LEU A 261 -13.99 -13.65 1.65
C LEU A 261 -14.27 -14.56 2.86
N PHE A 262 -14.95 -14.01 3.89
CA PHE A 262 -15.31 -14.82 5.06
C PHE A 262 -16.09 -16.07 4.66
N PHE A 263 -17.16 -15.92 3.85
CA PHE A 263 -17.94 -17.07 3.41
C PHE A 263 -17.17 -18.02 2.49
N ALA A 264 -16.25 -17.51 1.67
CA ALA A 264 -15.40 -18.36 0.83
C ALA A 264 -14.47 -19.25 1.68
N LEU A 265 -13.91 -18.71 2.75
CA LEU A 265 -13.04 -19.43 3.69
C LEU A 265 -13.83 -20.38 4.61
N ASP A 266 -14.96 -19.93 5.18
CA ASP A 266 -15.81 -20.73 6.05
C ASP A 266 -16.32 -21.99 5.34
N ARG A 267 -16.78 -21.84 4.09
CA ARG A 267 -17.31 -22.93 3.25
C ARG A 267 -16.24 -23.68 2.48
N ASN A 268 -14.95 -23.46 2.74
CA ASN A 268 -13.81 -24.09 2.02
C ASN A 268 -13.89 -23.90 0.50
N ARG A 269 -14.39 -22.76 0.02
CA ARG A 269 -14.37 -22.43 -1.41
C ARG A 269 -12.93 -22.11 -1.87
N ILE A 270 -12.11 -21.56 -0.98
CA ILE A 270 -10.66 -21.41 -1.11
C ILE A 270 -9.97 -21.95 0.14
N ALA A 271 -8.68 -22.29 0.03
CA ALA A 271 -7.94 -22.92 1.13
C ALA A 271 -7.52 -21.93 2.23
N GLY A 272 -7.27 -20.68 1.87
CA GLY A 272 -6.80 -19.69 2.84
C GLY A 272 -6.64 -18.29 2.27
N ALA A 273 -6.35 -17.33 3.16
CA ALA A 273 -5.99 -15.98 2.79
C ALA A 273 -4.88 -15.42 3.68
N ALA A 274 -4.06 -14.51 3.13
CA ALA A 274 -3.09 -13.73 3.87
C ALA A 274 -3.34 -12.24 3.62
N LEU A 275 -3.64 -11.51 4.69
CA LEU A 275 -4.14 -10.13 4.63
C LEU A 275 -3.25 -9.21 5.46
N ASP A 276 -2.71 -8.19 4.83
CA ASP A 276 -2.03 -7.08 5.53
C ASP A 276 -2.93 -5.85 5.66
N VAL A 277 -4.03 -5.83 4.91
CA VAL A 277 -4.97 -4.72 4.79
C VAL A 277 -6.42 -5.19 4.92
N PHE A 278 -7.32 -4.30 5.38
CA PHE A 278 -8.72 -4.60 5.67
C PHE A 278 -9.62 -3.49 5.16
N GLU A 279 -10.92 -3.78 4.94
CA GLU A 279 -11.91 -2.76 4.58
C GLU A 279 -12.00 -1.66 5.65
N ASN A 280 -11.99 -2.08 6.90
CA ASN A 280 -11.91 -1.18 8.04
C ASN A 280 -10.63 -1.43 8.82
N GLU A 281 -9.79 -0.42 8.95
CA GLU A 281 -8.54 -0.47 9.70
C GLU A 281 -8.58 0.48 10.90
N PRO A 282 -8.28 -0.06 12.11
CA PRO A 282 -7.88 -1.42 12.44
C PRO A 282 -9.01 -2.45 12.24
N LEU A 283 -8.60 -3.71 11.95
CA LEU A 283 -9.55 -4.81 11.87
C LEU A 283 -10.38 -4.91 13.14
N ASP A 284 -11.72 -4.83 13.00
CA ASP A 284 -12.66 -4.88 14.12
C ASP A 284 -12.38 -6.09 15.04
N LEU A 285 -12.50 -5.88 16.36
CA LEU A 285 -12.35 -6.95 17.33
C LEU A 285 -13.40 -8.06 17.17
N GLN A 286 -14.56 -7.71 16.60
CA GLN A 286 -15.66 -8.65 16.31
C GLN A 286 -15.59 -9.20 14.87
N SER A 287 -14.58 -8.85 14.08
CA SER A 287 -14.46 -9.38 12.72
C SER A 287 -14.42 -10.90 12.71
N PRO A 288 -15.29 -11.56 11.91
CA PRO A 288 -15.34 -13.01 11.85
C PRO A 288 -14.06 -13.62 11.26
N LEU A 289 -13.27 -12.86 10.52
CA LEU A 289 -11.98 -13.29 10.00
C LEU A 289 -11.01 -13.72 11.12
N ARG A 290 -11.12 -13.11 12.31
CA ARG A 290 -10.30 -13.49 13.48
C ARG A 290 -10.56 -14.90 13.98
N GLY A 291 -11.73 -15.44 13.73
CA GLY A 291 -12.15 -16.78 14.17
C GLY A 291 -11.73 -17.92 13.24
N LEU A 292 -11.19 -17.62 12.04
CA LEU A 292 -10.90 -18.62 11.01
C LEU A 292 -9.58 -19.39 11.23
N GLY A 293 -8.86 -19.13 12.33
CA GLY A 293 -7.66 -19.87 12.70
C GLY A 293 -6.57 -19.83 11.63
N ASP A 294 -6.07 -21.01 11.26
CA ASP A 294 -4.95 -21.12 10.31
C ASP A 294 -5.31 -20.82 8.85
N LYS A 295 -6.61 -20.78 8.53
CA LYS A 295 -7.06 -20.38 7.20
C LYS A 295 -6.71 -18.92 6.88
N VAL A 296 -6.50 -18.07 7.89
CA VAL A 296 -6.18 -16.66 7.68
C VAL A 296 -4.88 -16.29 8.38
N LEU A 297 -3.96 -15.71 7.65
CA LEU A 297 -2.80 -14.99 8.16
C LEU A 297 -3.10 -13.49 8.12
N VAL A 298 -3.02 -12.80 9.24
CA VAL A 298 -3.27 -11.36 9.32
C VAL A 298 -2.02 -10.61 9.77
N SER A 299 -1.85 -9.41 9.24
CA SER A 299 -0.79 -8.46 9.58
C SER A 299 -1.39 -7.05 9.67
N PRO A 300 -0.89 -6.15 10.53
CA PRO A 300 -1.54 -4.87 10.83
C PRO A 300 -1.10 -3.75 9.89
N HIS A 301 -1.18 -3.94 8.56
CA HIS A 301 -0.74 -3.01 7.52
C HIS A 301 0.73 -2.60 7.69
N MET A 302 1.57 -3.58 7.98
CA MET A 302 3.00 -3.38 8.28
C MET A 302 3.92 -4.34 7.51
N VAL A 303 3.43 -4.99 6.46
CA VAL A 303 4.22 -5.96 5.70
C VAL A 303 5.48 -5.35 5.09
N SER A 304 5.49 -4.03 4.84
CA SER A 304 6.64 -3.27 4.36
C SER A 304 7.55 -2.72 5.47
N ALA A 305 7.16 -2.84 6.74
CA ALA A 305 7.89 -2.23 7.85
C ALA A 305 9.15 -3.04 8.20
N ASN A 306 10.29 -2.56 7.72
CA ASN A 306 11.61 -3.12 7.99
C ASN A 306 12.45 -2.18 8.85
N LYS A 307 13.35 -2.71 9.67
CA LYS A 307 14.27 -1.89 10.48
C LYS A 307 15.17 -1.04 9.58
N GLY A 308 15.16 0.28 9.77
CA GLY A 308 15.94 1.24 9.00
C GLY A 308 15.49 1.43 7.54
N ALA A 309 14.32 0.92 7.18
CA ALA A 309 13.79 0.99 5.83
C ALA A 309 12.23 1.06 5.82
N SER A 310 11.63 1.81 6.76
CA SER A 310 10.19 2.04 6.80
C SER A 310 9.82 3.29 5.99
N LEU A 311 9.36 4.36 6.63
CA LEU A 311 9.01 5.62 5.97
C LEU A 311 10.13 6.67 6.02
N GLU A 312 11.16 6.49 6.86
CA GLU A 312 12.28 7.41 6.99
C GLU A 312 12.97 7.73 5.66
N PRO A 313 13.20 6.75 4.73
CA PRO A 313 13.78 7.04 3.42
C PRO A 313 12.95 7.99 2.54
N ALA A 314 11.68 8.23 2.90
CA ALA A 314 10.82 9.16 2.18
C ALA A 314 10.96 10.62 2.63
N VAL A 315 11.61 10.88 3.77
CA VAL A 315 11.73 12.24 4.32
C VAL A 315 12.42 13.20 3.36
N PRO A 316 13.56 12.88 2.72
CA PRO A 316 14.16 13.77 1.73
C PRO A 316 13.25 14.03 0.51
N TRP A 317 12.39 13.08 0.15
CA TRP A 317 11.47 13.23 -0.98
C TRP A 317 10.39 14.27 -0.70
N VAL A 318 9.75 14.20 0.48
CA VAL A 318 8.70 15.14 0.85
C VAL A 318 9.24 16.53 1.13
N ILE A 319 10.47 16.65 1.67
CA ILE A 319 11.15 17.92 1.85
C ILE A 319 11.42 18.57 0.50
N ASN A 320 12.01 17.84 -0.44
CA ASN A 320 12.26 18.34 -1.79
C ASN A 320 10.95 18.76 -2.49
N ALA A 321 9.88 17.96 -2.37
CA ALA A 321 8.59 18.28 -2.96
C ALA A 321 7.99 19.56 -2.34
N ALA A 322 8.03 19.68 -1.02
CA ALA A 322 7.54 20.89 -0.33
C ALA A 322 8.35 22.14 -0.75
N MET A 323 9.66 22.06 -0.73
CA MET A 323 10.52 23.18 -1.13
C MET A 323 10.31 23.61 -2.59
N THR A 324 10.13 22.64 -3.49
CA THR A 324 9.84 22.91 -4.91
C THR A 324 8.50 23.64 -5.06
N ALA A 325 7.46 23.17 -4.40
CA ALA A 325 6.14 23.84 -4.43
C ALA A 325 6.17 25.23 -3.76
N LEU A 326 6.98 25.41 -2.71
CA LEU A 326 7.18 26.72 -2.06
C LEU A 326 7.90 27.72 -2.97
N ARG A 327 8.70 27.26 -3.94
CA ARG A 327 9.27 28.11 -5.01
C ARG A 327 8.29 28.44 -6.13
N GLY A 328 7.07 27.87 -6.11
CA GLY A 328 6.08 28.00 -7.18
C GLY A 328 6.40 27.12 -8.39
N GLU A 329 7.13 26.04 -8.18
CA GLU A 329 7.53 25.06 -9.18
C GLU A 329 6.78 23.74 -8.95
N VAL A 330 6.63 22.91 -10.01
CA VAL A 330 5.96 21.61 -9.94
C VAL A 330 6.97 20.54 -9.52
N PRO A 331 6.77 19.87 -8.36
CA PRO A 331 7.64 18.80 -7.91
C PRO A 331 7.44 17.51 -8.70
N ARG A 332 8.34 16.55 -8.49
CA ARG A 332 8.19 15.18 -9.01
C ARG A 332 7.11 14.42 -8.24
N HIS A 333 6.59 13.36 -8.85
CA HIS A 333 5.63 12.44 -8.23
C HIS A 333 4.31 13.07 -7.78
N VAL A 334 3.85 14.08 -8.51
CA VAL A 334 2.49 14.60 -8.40
C VAL A 334 1.51 13.50 -8.82
N VAL A 335 0.51 13.22 -7.98
CA VAL A 335 -0.50 12.19 -8.23
C VAL A 335 -1.80 12.77 -8.80
N ASN A 336 -2.00 14.08 -8.68
CA ASN A 336 -3.14 14.82 -9.22
C ASN A 336 -2.69 15.84 -10.28
N GLU A 337 -2.16 15.38 -11.40
CA GLU A 337 -1.62 16.24 -12.47
C GLU A 337 -2.61 17.29 -12.96
N ALA A 338 -3.91 17.01 -12.86
CA ALA A 338 -4.98 17.96 -13.17
C ALA A 338 -4.92 19.25 -12.33
N ALA A 339 -4.26 19.22 -11.16
CA ALA A 339 -4.03 20.40 -10.33
C ALA A 339 -2.99 21.39 -10.91
N ILE A 340 -2.08 20.92 -11.76
CA ILE A 340 -0.89 21.66 -12.20
C ILE A 340 -1.25 23.01 -12.84
N PRO A 341 -2.20 23.12 -13.80
CA PRO A 341 -2.53 24.41 -14.40
C PRO A 341 -2.98 25.43 -13.35
N LYS A 342 -3.87 25.05 -12.46
CA LYS A 342 -4.40 25.94 -11.43
C LYS A 342 -3.38 26.27 -10.34
N PHE A 343 -2.52 25.33 -10.00
CA PHE A 343 -1.37 25.59 -9.12
C PHE A 343 -0.44 26.65 -9.72
N LEU A 344 -0.10 26.55 -11.00
CA LEU A 344 0.75 27.52 -11.68
C LEU A 344 0.09 28.90 -11.83
N GLU A 345 -1.23 28.94 -12.06
CA GLU A 345 -2.00 30.19 -12.04
C GLU A 345 -1.92 30.88 -10.68
N ARG A 346 -2.04 30.13 -9.59
CA ARG A 346 -2.07 30.67 -8.22
C ARG A 346 -0.67 31.03 -7.68
N PHE A 347 0.31 30.19 -7.97
CA PHE A 347 1.60 30.20 -7.27
C PHE A 347 2.81 30.19 -8.20
N GLY A 348 2.63 29.97 -9.51
CA GLY A 348 3.74 29.85 -10.48
C GLY A 348 4.63 31.08 -10.50
N GLY A 349 5.94 30.87 -10.36
CA GLY A 349 6.93 31.94 -10.30
C GLY A 349 6.89 32.82 -9.04
N ASN A 350 5.99 32.54 -8.10
CA ASN A 350 5.89 33.24 -6.82
C ASN A 350 6.60 32.43 -5.72
N SER A 351 7.90 32.62 -5.61
CA SER A 351 8.72 31.95 -4.58
C SER A 351 8.49 32.55 -3.21
N LEU A 352 8.38 31.68 -2.21
CA LEU A 352 8.40 32.02 -0.77
C LEU A 352 9.79 31.77 -0.14
N LEU A 353 10.67 31.03 -0.86
CA LEU A 353 12.04 30.70 -0.45
C LEU A 353 13.07 31.63 -1.08
#